data_f54f8e6f25d50cc7b3f876d55c113acd
#
_entry.id   f54f8e6f25d50cc7b3f876d55c113acd
#
_cell.length_a   1.000
_cell.length_b   1.000
_cell.length_c   1.000
_cell.angle_alpha   90.00
_cell.angle_beta   90.00
_cell.angle_gamma   90.00
#
_symmetry.space_group_name_H-M   'P 1'
#
loop_
_entity.id
_entity.type
_entity.pdbx_description
1 polymer ?
#
loop_
_entity_poly.entity_id
_entity_poly.type
_entity_poly.pdbx_seq_one_letter_code
_entity_poly.pdbx_strand_id
1 'polypeptide(L)'
;MILDADLTVPPEDLPRFYEAWRTGKGDFINGARLVYPMQDRAMRFFNLVANKFFGIAFSWLLGQTIKDSLCGTKVLSRRDYEIIAANRSYFGDFDPFGDFDLLFGAAKYNLKIIDLPVRYRERVYGETNIQRWRHGVLLLRMVVLALFRLKFV
;
A
#
# COMPACT_ATOMS: atom_id res chain seq x y z
N MET A 1 -9.03 -2.02 10.53
CA MET A 1 -8.25 -2.95 9.70
C MET A 1 -8.92 -3.07 8.34
N ILE A 2 -8.12 -3.13 7.29
CA ILE A 2 -8.53 -3.28 5.89
C ILE A 2 -7.93 -4.59 5.39
N LEU A 3 -8.70 -5.36 4.65
CA LEU A 3 -8.28 -6.62 4.03
C LEU A 3 -8.96 -6.73 2.67
N ASP A 4 -8.19 -7.18 1.65
CA ASP A 4 -8.75 -7.44 0.32
C ASP A 4 -9.75 -8.60 0.36
N ALA A 5 -10.89 -8.42 -0.30
CA ALA A 5 -11.99 -9.41 -0.31
C ALA A 5 -11.62 -10.72 -1.03
N ASP A 6 -10.54 -10.73 -1.81
CA ASP A 6 -10.05 -11.91 -2.53
C ASP A 6 -9.26 -12.90 -1.65
N LEU A 7 -9.02 -12.53 -0.39
CA LEU A 7 -8.33 -13.33 0.63
C LEU A 7 -6.94 -13.82 0.18
N THR A 8 -6.30 -13.10 -0.73
CA THR A 8 -4.91 -13.39 -1.15
C THR A 8 -3.92 -13.21 -0.01
N VAL A 9 -4.26 -12.34 0.96
CA VAL A 9 -3.63 -12.31 2.28
C VAL A 9 -4.52 -13.09 3.25
N PRO A 10 -4.00 -14.16 3.89
CA PRO A 10 -4.80 -14.98 4.80
C PRO A 10 -5.35 -14.17 5.98
N PRO A 11 -6.64 -14.31 6.33
CA PRO A 11 -7.20 -13.66 7.51
C PRO A 11 -6.47 -14.02 8.81
N GLU A 12 -5.84 -15.18 8.85
CA GLU A 12 -5.03 -15.68 9.98
C GLU A 12 -3.80 -14.80 10.25
N ASP A 13 -3.36 -13.99 9.28
CA ASP A 13 -2.28 -13.02 9.48
C ASP A 13 -2.74 -11.74 10.21
N LEU A 14 -4.05 -11.44 10.23
CA LEU A 14 -4.59 -10.22 10.84
C LEU A 14 -4.23 -10.02 12.32
N PRO A 15 -4.20 -11.04 13.19
CA PRO A 15 -3.75 -10.88 14.58
C PRO A 15 -2.33 -10.31 14.68
N ARG A 16 -1.42 -10.66 13.79
CA ARG A 16 -0.04 -10.15 13.75
C ARG A 16 -0.01 -8.65 13.42
N PHE A 17 -0.87 -8.21 12.50
CA PHE A 17 -1.02 -6.80 12.16
C PHE A 17 -1.56 -5.99 13.33
N TYR A 18 -2.61 -6.51 13.98
CA TYR A 18 -3.19 -5.88 15.15
C TYR A 18 -2.18 -5.76 16.29
N GLU A 19 -1.42 -6.83 16.55
CA GLU A 19 -0.41 -6.85 17.60
C GLU A 19 0.74 -5.87 17.30
N ALA A 20 1.18 -5.77 16.05
CA ALA A 20 2.20 -4.81 15.65
C ALA A 20 1.73 -3.36 15.90
N TRP A 21 0.48 -3.06 15.57
CA TRP A 21 -0.12 -1.76 15.86
C TRP A 21 -0.32 -1.53 17.38
N ARG A 22 -0.89 -2.50 18.09
CA ARG A 22 -1.16 -2.41 19.52
C ARG A 22 0.10 -2.20 20.36
N THR A 23 1.20 -2.81 19.97
CA THR A 23 2.51 -2.70 20.65
C THR A 23 3.29 -1.45 20.26
N GLY A 24 2.72 -0.55 19.44
CA GLY A 24 3.36 0.70 19.06
C GLY A 24 4.54 0.55 18.10
N LYS A 25 4.63 -0.56 17.35
CA LYS A 25 5.67 -0.71 16.32
C LYS A 25 5.52 0.34 15.22
N GLY A 26 4.29 0.71 14.89
CA GLY A 26 3.94 1.76 13.96
C GLY A 26 2.49 2.22 14.14
N ASP A 27 2.19 3.40 13.63
CA ASP A 27 0.83 3.97 13.61
C ASP A 27 0.01 3.43 12.45
N PHE A 28 0.72 3.10 11.36
CA PHE A 28 0.18 2.54 10.13
C PHE A 28 0.95 1.26 9.78
N ILE A 29 0.29 0.11 9.85
CA ILE A 29 0.89 -1.19 9.50
C ILE A 29 0.45 -1.54 8.09
N ASN A 30 1.41 -1.67 7.18
CA ASN A 30 1.21 -1.98 5.77
C ASN A 30 1.63 -3.42 5.48
N GLY A 31 0.85 -4.15 4.70
CA GLY A 31 1.24 -5.48 4.23
C GLY A 31 2.33 -5.38 3.14
N ALA A 32 3.29 -6.29 3.16
CA ALA A 32 4.32 -6.37 2.13
C ALA A 32 4.45 -7.80 1.59
N ARG A 33 4.01 -7.99 0.34
CA ARG A 33 4.01 -9.30 -0.36
C ARG A 33 5.38 -9.68 -0.89
N LEU A 34 6.25 -8.70 -1.15
CA LEU A 34 7.51 -8.87 -1.87
C LEU A 34 8.67 -9.39 -1.00
N VAL A 35 8.41 -9.74 0.25
CA VAL A 35 9.45 -10.22 1.19
C VAL A 35 9.67 -11.72 1.06
N TYR A 36 8.63 -12.47 0.72
CA TYR A 36 8.71 -13.92 0.53
C TYR A 36 8.76 -14.29 -0.95
N PRO A 37 9.42 -15.42 -1.32
CA PRO A 37 9.31 -15.97 -2.66
C PRO A 37 7.84 -16.21 -2.98
N MET A 38 7.38 -15.66 -4.11
CA MET A 38 6.01 -15.85 -4.56
C MET A 38 5.88 -17.17 -5.31
N GLN A 39 4.73 -17.81 -5.18
CA GLN A 39 4.41 -18.99 -5.95
C GLN A 39 4.44 -18.64 -7.45
N ASP A 40 5.03 -19.50 -8.26
CA ASP A 40 5.59 -19.26 -9.62
C ASP A 40 4.69 -18.55 -10.65
N ARG A 41 3.41 -18.34 -10.37
CA ARG A 41 2.47 -17.67 -11.29
C ARG A 41 1.88 -16.37 -10.77
N ALA A 42 2.09 -16.03 -9.50
CA ALA A 42 1.44 -14.88 -8.86
C ALA A 42 1.95 -13.53 -9.38
N MET A 43 3.18 -13.46 -9.92
CA MET A 43 3.71 -12.22 -10.49
C MET A 43 4.75 -12.48 -11.58
N ARG A 44 4.57 -11.86 -12.73
CA ARG A 44 5.57 -11.89 -13.80
C ARG A 44 6.72 -10.93 -13.50
N PHE A 45 7.92 -11.24 -14.02
CA PHE A 45 9.14 -10.46 -13.82
C PHE A 45 8.97 -8.93 -13.96
N PHE A 46 8.26 -8.47 -14.99
CA PHE A 46 7.99 -7.03 -15.18
C PHE A 46 7.18 -6.40 -14.04
N ASN A 47 6.23 -7.12 -13.46
CA ASN A 47 5.49 -6.62 -12.31
C ASN A 47 6.39 -6.50 -11.07
N LEU A 48 7.33 -7.44 -10.91
CA LEU A 48 8.30 -7.39 -9.81
C LEU A 48 9.22 -6.17 -9.94
N VAL A 49 9.74 -5.93 -11.15
CA VAL A 49 10.59 -4.75 -11.44
C VAL A 49 9.81 -3.46 -11.21
N ALA A 50 8.59 -3.37 -11.74
CA ALA A 50 7.72 -2.21 -11.56
C ALA A 50 7.41 -1.96 -10.07
N ASN A 51 7.06 -3.00 -9.31
CA ASN A 51 6.78 -2.86 -7.89
C ASN A 51 8.01 -2.42 -7.09
N LYS A 52 9.22 -2.93 -7.41
CA LYS A 52 10.45 -2.45 -6.79
C LYS A 52 10.73 -0.98 -7.11
N PHE A 53 10.55 -0.59 -8.37
CA PHE A 53 10.70 0.80 -8.79
C PHE A 53 9.75 1.72 -8.02
N PHE A 54 8.45 1.40 -8.00
CA PHE A 54 7.47 2.18 -7.26
C PHE A 54 7.72 2.14 -5.75
N GLY A 55 8.15 1.02 -5.19
CA GLY A 55 8.53 0.93 -3.79
C GLY A 55 9.66 1.90 -3.42
N ILE A 56 10.69 2.01 -4.26
CA ILE A 56 11.79 2.97 -4.07
C ILE A 56 11.29 4.40 -4.22
N ALA A 57 10.52 4.70 -5.27
CA ALA A 57 9.97 6.04 -5.52
C ALA A 57 9.08 6.51 -4.36
N PHE A 58 8.18 5.64 -3.88
CA PHE A 58 7.32 5.95 -2.74
C PHE A 58 8.10 6.05 -1.43
N SER A 59 9.11 5.19 -1.21
CA SER A 59 9.97 5.30 -0.01
C SER A 59 10.65 6.67 0.05
N TRP A 60 11.15 7.13 -1.07
CA TRP A 60 11.77 8.46 -1.15
C TRP A 60 10.74 9.59 -0.96
N LEU A 61 9.58 9.50 -1.61
CA LEU A 61 8.51 10.50 -1.48
C LEU A 61 7.98 10.62 -0.05
N LEU A 62 7.73 9.48 0.59
CA LEU A 62 7.15 9.42 1.92
C LEU A 62 8.18 9.62 3.04
N GLY A 63 9.48 9.58 2.70
CA GLY A 63 10.57 9.66 3.70
C GLY A 63 10.63 8.45 4.63
N GLN A 64 9.96 7.34 4.26
CA GLN A 64 9.88 6.10 5.04
C GLN A 64 10.01 4.89 4.11
N THR A 65 10.58 3.80 4.58
CA THR A 65 10.78 2.60 3.76
C THR A 65 9.44 1.90 3.49
N ILE A 66 9.05 1.83 2.22
CA ILE A 66 7.87 1.12 1.74
C ILE A 66 8.31 0.06 0.74
N LYS A 67 8.06 -1.20 1.04
CA LYS A 67 8.43 -2.34 0.17
C LYS A 67 7.35 -2.70 -0.83
N ASP A 68 6.10 -2.49 -0.45
CA ASP A 68 4.93 -2.81 -1.29
C ASP A 68 3.84 -1.75 -1.10
N SER A 69 3.59 -0.97 -2.15
CA SER A 69 2.58 0.08 -2.15
C SER A 69 1.18 -0.40 -2.57
N LEU A 70 1.07 -1.62 -3.08
CA LEU A 70 -0.15 -2.18 -3.67
C LEU A 70 -0.75 -3.34 -2.85
N CYS A 71 -0.34 -3.54 -1.61
CA CYS A 71 -0.97 -4.51 -0.72
C CYS A 71 -2.16 -3.87 -0.02
N GLY A 72 -3.38 -4.34 -0.25
CA GLY A 72 -4.59 -3.79 0.36
C GLY A 72 -4.72 -4.05 1.86
N THR A 73 -3.90 -4.96 2.43
CA THR A 73 -3.96 -5.23 3.87
C THR A 73 -3.27 -4.15 4.68
N LYS A 74 -4.06 -3.42 5.49
CA LYS A 74 -3.58 -2.30 6.29
C LYS A 74 -4.25 -2.24 7.66
N VAL A 75 -3.50 -1.79 8.67
CA VAL A 75 -4.04 -1.48 9.99
C VAL A 75 -3.60 -0.10 10.44
N LEU A 76 -4.55 0.70 10.88
CA LEU A 76 -4.37 2.02 11.47
C LEU A 76 -5.50 2.28 12.46
N SER A 77 -5.37 3.33 13.28
CA SER A 77 -6.44 3.72 14.18
C SER A 77 -7.64 4.28 13.40
N ARG A 78 -8.84 4.18 13.98
CA ARG A 78 -10.03 4.81 13.40
C ARG A 78 -9.88 6.32 13.28
N ARG A 79 -9.29 6.94 14.30
CA ARG A 79 -9.02 8.39 14.32
C ARG A 79 -8.15 8.81 13.15
N ASP A 80 -7.04 8.12 12.92
CA ASP A 80 -6.12 8.45 11.83
C ASP A 80 -6.77 8.23 10.47
N TYR A 81 -7.55 7.15 10.34
CA TYR A 81 -8.33 6.91 9.12
C TYR A 81 -9.34 8.04 8.84
N GLU A 82 -10.07 8.51 9.85
CA GLU A 82 -11.06 9.60 9.71
C GLU A 82 -10.37 10.92 9.29
N ILE A 83 -9.20 11.21 9.85
CA ILE A 83 -8.40 12.39 9.47
C ILE A 83 -7.94 12.28 8.00
N ILE A 84 -7.42 11.14 7.59
CA ILE A 84 -6.99 10.88 6.21
C ILE A 84 -8.19 10.97 5.26
N ALA A 85 -9.30 10.32 5.59
CA ALA A 85 -10.50 10.29 4.77
C ALA A 85 -11.11 11.68 4.56
N ALA A 86 -11.13 12.53 5.60
CA ALA A 86 -11.62 13.90 5.50
C ALA A 86 -10.77 14.79 4.57
N ASN A 87 -9.53 14.40 4.32
CA ASN A 87 -8.57 15.17 3.52
C ASN A 87 -8.19 14.49 2.18
N ARG A 88 -8.94 13.50 1.74
CA ARG A 88 -8.67 12.75 0.49
C ARG A 88 -8.52 13.64 -0.73
N SER A 89 -9.36 14.66 -0.86
CA SER A 89 -9.34 15.60 -1.98
C SER A 89 -8.01 16.32 -2.14
N TYR A 90 -7.17 16.36 -1.11
CA TYR A 90 -5.84 16.97 -1.19
C TYR A 90 -4.94 16.26 -2.22
N PHE A 91 -5.05 14.94 -2.37
CA PHE A 91 -4.28 14.17 -3.34
C PHE A 91 -5.03 13.91 -4.65
N GLY A 92 -6.29 14.37 -4.77
CA GLY A 92 -7.15 14.23 -5.95
C GLY A 92 -7.99 12.94 -5.91
N ASP A 93 -9.07 12.93 -6.68
CA ASP A 93 -10.05 11.82 -6.71
C ASP A 93 -9.73 10.78 -7.79
N PHE A 94 -8.45 10.46 -8.03
CA PHE A 94 -8.07 9.56 -9.11
C PHE A 94 -7.33 8.29 -8.67
N ASP A 95 -7.26 8.02 -7.35
CA ASP A 95 -6.73 6.75 -6.84
C ASP A 95 -7.75 5.61 -7.04
N PRO A 96 -7.59 4.74 -8.05
CA PRO A 96 -8.53 3.66 -8.32
C PRO A 96 -8.37 2.50 -7.34
N PHE A 97 -7.31 2.49 -6.53
CA PHE A 97 -6.99 1.41 -5.62
C PHE A 97 -7.33 1.76 -4.18
N GLY A 98 -7.44 3.06 -3.84
CA GLY A 98 -7.67 3.55 -2.49
C GLY A 98 -6.47 3.36 -1.54
N ASP A 99 -5.38 2.78 -2.04
CA ASP A 99 -4.20 2.44 -1.25
C ASP A 99 -3.25 3.62 -1.07
N PHE A 100 -3.11 4.44 -2.11
CA PHE A 100 -2.17 5.55 -2.15
C PHE A 100 -2.66 6.73 -1.32
N ASP A 101 -3.96 7.01 -1.34
CA ASP A 101 -4.56 8.02 -0.47
C ASP A 101 -4.24 7.75 1.00
N LEU A 102 -4.29 6.47 1.40
CA LEU A 102 -3.97 6.07 2.76
C LEU A 102 -2.48 6.23 3.07
N LEU A 103 -1.59 5.81 2.16
CA LEU A 103 -0.14 5.92 2.35
C LEU A 103 0.31 7.39 2.33
N PHE A 104 -0.19 8.19 1.39
CA PHE A 104 0.15 9.61 1.30
C PHE A 104 -0.43 10.40 2.47
N GLY A 105 -1.67 10.08 2.87
CA GLY A 105 -2.28 10.66 4.05
C GLY A 105 -1.50 10.32 5.31
N ALA A 106 -1.09 9.06 5.49
CA ALA A 106 -0.27 8.64 6.62
C ALA A 106 1.05 9.41 6.67
N ALA A 107 1.74 9.57 5.54
CA ALA A 107 2.99 10.33 5.48
C ALA A 107 2.77 11.82 5.76
N LYS A 108 1.71 12.43 5.20
CA LYS A 108 1.36 13.85 5.44
C LYS A 108 1.13 14.15 6.91
N TYR A 109 0.52 13.21 7.63
CA TYR A 109 0.27 13.34 9.08
C TYR A 109 1.40 12.78 9.94
N ASN A 110 2.58 12.49 9.36
CA ASN A 110 3.77 11.96 10.04
C ASN A 110 3.50 10.66 10.81
N LEU A 111 2.56 9.85 10.36
CA LEU A 111 2.33 8.54 10.93
C LEU A 111 3.51 7.63 10.62
N LYS A 112 3.96 6.87 11.60
CA LYS A 112 5.03 5.88 11.41
C LYS A 112 4.48 4.67 10.66
N ILE A 113 4.93 4.49 9.40
CA ILE A 113 4.54 3.39 8.53
C ILE A 113 5.52 2.23 8.73
N ILE A 114 4.98 1.03 8.97
CA ILE A 114 5.76 -0.20 9.12
C ILE A 114 5.23 -1.25 8.16
N ASP A 115 6.11 -1.82 7.34
CA ASP A 115 5.80 -2.97 6.49
C ASP A 115 5.85 -4.27 7.27
N LEU A 116 4.76 -5.03 7.23
CA LEU A 116 4.67 -6.37 7.79
C LEU A 116 4.62 -7.40 6.67
N PRO A 117 5.59 -8.34 6.60
CA PRO A 117 5.60 -9.37 5.56
C PRO A 117 4.36 -10.25 5.62
N VAL A 118 3.73 -10.46 4.45
CA VAL A 118 2.59 -11.36 4.28
C VAL A 118 2.92 -12.47 3.29
N ARG A 119 2.37 -13.66 3.52
CA ARG A 119 2.42 -14.76 2.56
C ARG A 119 1.27 -14.60 1.57
N TYR A 120 1.57 -14.07 0.41
CA TYR A 120 0.58 -13.87 -0.64
C TYR A 120 0.23 -15.21 -1.29
N ARG A 121 -1.05 -15.57 -1.22
CA ARG A 121 -1.61 -16.77 -1.87
C ARG A 121 -2.09 -16.44 -3.27
N GLU A 122 -2.11 -17.45 -4.13
CA GLU A 122 -2.74 -17.31 -5.44
C GLU A 122 -4.24 -17.07 -5.27
N ARG A 123 -4.78 -16.14 -6.07
CA ARG A 123 -6.21 -15.82 -6.05
C ARG A 123 -7.02 -17.05 -6.47
N VAL A 124 -7.98 -17.45 -5.64
CA VAL A 124 -8.88 -18.59 -5.91
C VAL A 124 -10.14 -18.12 -6.63
N TYR A 125 -10.58 -16.87 -6.43
CA TYR A 125 -11.81 -16.32 -6.97
C TYR A 125 -11.58 -15.02 -7.73
N GLY A 126 -12.35 -14.84 -8.83
CA GLY A 126 -12.35 -13.62 -9.64
C GLY A 126 -11.12 -13.46 -10.53
N GLU A 127 -11.23 -12.53 -11.48
CA GLU A 127 -10.14 -12.17 -12.38
C GLU A 127 -9.43 -10.91 -11.91
N THR A 128 -8.18 -10.73 -12.35
CA THR A 128 -7.45 -9.51 -12.05
C THR A 128 -7.90 -8.38 -12.97
N ASN A 129 -8.45 -7.32 -12.42
CA ASN A 129 -8.85 -6.11 -13.15
C ASN A 129 -7.67 -5.18 -13.49
N ILE A 130 -6.43 -5.63 -13.28
CA ILE A 130 -5.24 -4.80 -13.50
C ILE A 130 -4.91 -4.73 -15.00
N GLN A 131 -5.25 -3.62 -15.63
CA GLN A 131 -4.79 -3.24 -16.97
C GLN A 131 -3.40 -2.62 -16.86
N ARG A 132 -2.35 -3.41 -17.12
CA ARG A 132 -0.95 -3.07 -16.80
C ARG A 132 -0.50 -1.70 -17.29
N TRP A 133 -0.73 -1.37 -18.56
CA TRP A 133 -0.33 -0.09 -19.14
C TRP A 133 -1.10 1.09 -18.56
N ARG A 134 -2.42 0.97 -18.46
CA ARG A 134 -3.27 2.01 -17.92
C ARG A 134 -2.97 2.31 -16.46
N HIS A 135 -2.83 1.25 -15.65
CA HIS A 135 -2.50 1.38 -14.24
C HIS A 135 -1.05 1.83 -14.01
N GLY A 136 -0.10 1.42 -14.87
CA GLY A 136 1.27 1.93 -14.82
C GLY A 136 1.37 3.45 -15.06
N VAL A 137 0.65 3.96 -16.07
CA VAL A 137 0.56 5.42 -16.29
C VAL A 137 -0.09 6.14 -15.12
N LEU A 138 -1.12 5.54 -14.54
CA LEU A 138 -1.80 6.11 -13.37
C LEU A 138 -0.87 6.19 -12.16
N LEU A 139 -0.11 5.11 -11.89
CA LEU A 139 0.90 5.11 -10.82
C LEU A 139 1.95 6.20 -11.03
N LEU A 140 2.41 6.41 -12.26
CA LEU A 140 3.34 7.52 -12.57
C LEU A 140 2.71 8.89 -12.28
N ARG A 141 1.45 9.09 -12.65
CA ARG A 141 0.72 10.33 -12.32
C ARG A 141 0.63 10.54 -10.80
N MET A 142 0.41 9.48 -10.04
CA MET A 142 0.36 9.54 -8.57
C MET A 142 1.72 9.88 -7.98
N VAL A 143 2.81 9.32 -8.51
CA VAL A 143 4.18 9.69 -8.11
C VAL A 143 4.43 11.17 -8.34
N VAL A 144 4.09 11.68 -9.53
CA VAL A 144 4.26 13.10 -9.88
C VAL A 144 3.43 14.00 -8.95
N LEU A 145 2.16 13.65 -8.72
CA LEU A 145 1.30 14.42 -7.82
C LEU A 145 1.82 14.41 -6.39
N ALA A 146 2.23 13.24 -5.88
CA ALA A 146 2.81 13.11 -4.55
C ALA A 146 4.11 13.91 -4.42
N LEU A 147 4.94 13.94 -5.48
CA LEU A 147 6.15 14.75 -5.52
C LEU A 147 5.84 16.22 -5.26
N PHE A 148 4.88 16.80 -6.00
CA PHE A 148 4.48 18.19 -5.81
C PHE A 148 3.82 18.45 -4.46
N ARG A 149 3.00 17.52 -3.97
CA ARG A 149 2.21 17.70 -2.74
C ARG A 149 2.94 17.37 -1.43
N LEU A 150 4.02 16.60 -1.49
CA LEU A 150 4.78 16.18 -0.31
C LEU A 150 6.19 16.75 -0.23
N LYS A 151 6.80 17.15 -1.36
CA LYS A 151 8.20 17.61 -1.39
C LYS A 151 8.36 19.09 -1.75
N PHE A 152 7.42 19.69 -2.48
CA PHE A 152 7.52 21.07 -2.96
C PHE A 152 6.43 22.00 -2.41
N VAL A 153 5.77 21.62 -1.33
CA VAL A 153 4.82 22.48 -0.61
C VAL A 153 5.47 23.06 0.63
#